data_7ad2034712f9ec782b80e10b5cb24ce7
#
_entry.id   7ad2034712f9ec782b80e10b5cb24ce7
#
_cell.length_a   1.000
_cell.length_b   1.000
_cell.length_c   1.000
_cell.angle_alpha   90.00
_cell.angle_beta   90.00
_cell.angle_gamma   90.00
#
_symmetry.space_group_name_H-M   'P 1'
#
loop_
_entity.id
_entity.type
_entity.pdbx_description
1 polymer ?
#
loop_
_entity_poly.entity_id
_entity_poly.type
_entity_poly.pdbx_seq_one_letter_code
_entity_poly.pdbx_strand_id
1 'polypeptide(L)'
;MPGIKDIQVFHITNITFFSTFFHQTNQANMYFTKALSLLATIGTLASAAPTGSMNVTHLDNLPTTHGSANTNGANGGSVDIHNNMKDTIYYWSVSQDAGSMKSLEPGASYTESWRTNPDGGGISIKMAMKPEQVDVLQYEYTLQGDTIFWDLSLIDMGTGSKFTEVGFAVTSNDSGCPSATCAPGDTACADAYLVWNDDHATHGCPAGTQMTLNIGPAA
;
A
#
# COMPACT_ATOMS: atom_id res chain seq x y z
N MET A 1 47.79 -28.66 45.82
CA MET A 1 47.86 -27.84 44.62
C MET A 1 46.68 -28.23 43.71
N PRO A 2 45.64 -27.45 43.65
CA PRO A 2 44.50 -27.73 42.74
C PRO A 2 44.67 -27.03 41.43
N GLY A 3 44.28 -27.73 40.37
CA GLY A 3 44.44 -27.39 38.98
C GLY A 3 43.54 -26.24 38.52
N ILE A 4 44.05 -25.56 37.54
CA ILE A 4 43.43 -24.51 36.76
C ILE A 4 42.33 -25.15 35.92
N LYS A 5 41.08 -24.72 36.11
CA LYS A 5 39.97 -25.10 35.25
C LYS A 5 39.84 -24.09 34.08
N ASP A 6 39.75 -24.65 32.91
CA ASP A 6 39.55 -23.97 31.65
C ASP A 6 38.40 -22.98 31.69
N ILE A 7 38.68 -21.74 31.33
CA ILE A 7 37.65 -20.72 31.05
C ILE A 7 37.22 -20.91 29.59
N GLN A 8 36.07 -21.53 29.40
CA GLN A 8 35.37 -21.53 28.13
C GLN A 8 34.81 -20.13 27.88
N VAL A 9 35.38 -19.42 26.94
CA VAL A 9 34.86 -18.16 26.44
C VAL A 9 33.70 -18.48 25.52
N PHE A 10 32.49 -18.33 26.04
CA PHE A 10 31.28 -18.30 25.19
C PHE A 10 31.22 -16.96 24.46
N HIS A 11 31.64 -16.97 23.20
CA HIS A 11 31.24 -15.93 22.27
C HIS A 11 29.75 -16.07 21.99
N ILE A 12 28.94 -15.35 22.76
CA ILE A 12 27.54 -15.13 22.42
C ILE A 12 27.52 -13.96 21.43
N THR A 13 27.34 -14.30 20.17
CA THR A 13 27.11 -13.36 19.08
C THR A 13 25.79 -12.61 19.29
N ASN A 14 25.88 -11.42 19.88
CA ASN A 14 24.79 -10.44 20.00
C ASN A 14 24.47 -9.74 18.67
N ILE A 15 24.38 -10.48 17.56
CA ILE A 15 24.08 -9.90 16.24
C ILE A 15 22.66 -10.26 15.79
N THR A 16 22.03 -11.26 16.41
CA THR A 16 20.74 -11.79 15.92
C THR A 16 19.51 -10.99 16.40
N PHE A 17 19.61 -10.20 17.46
CA PHE A 17 18.46 -9.43 18.00
C PHE A 17 18.30 -8.04 17.35
N PHE A 18 19.34 -7.47 16.75
CA PHE A 18 19.22 -6.20 16.03
C PHE A 18 18.74 -6.37 14.58
N SER A 19 18.89 -7.56 14.02
CA SER A 19 18.48 -7.84 12.64
C SER A 19 16.98 -7.96 12.46
N THR A 20 16.25 -8.41 13.49
CA THR A 20 14.81 -8.64 13.39
C THR A 20 13.99 -7.34 13.49
N PHE A 21 14.46 -6.32 14.23
CA PHE A 21 13.76 -5.04 14.34
C PHE A 21 14.02 -4.12 13.12
N PHE A 22 15.19 -4.23 12.48
CA PHE A 22 15.50 -3.49 11.25
C PHE A 22 14.88 -4.16 10.00
N HIS A 23 14.52 -5.44 10.08
CA HIS A 23 13.94 -6.17 8.96
C HIS A 23 12.48 -5.77 8.71
N GLN A 24 11.72 -5.45 9.77
CA GLN A 24 10.30 -5.13 9.67
C GLN A 24 10.02 -3.73 9.10
N THR A 25 10.93 -2.76 9.32
CA THR A 25 10.81 -1.41 8.73
C THR A 25 11.35 -1.31 7.30
N ASN A 26 12.20 -2.27 6.86
CA ASN A 26 12.74 -2.28 5.51
C ASN A 26 11.95 -3.17 4.54
N GLN A 27 11.04 -4.02 5.00
CA GLN A 27 10.33 -4.93 4.11
C GLN A 27 9.36 -4.19 3.18
N ALA A 28 8.57 -3.24 3.69
CA ALA A 28 7.70 -2.43 2.84
C ALA A 28 8.48 -1.66 1.75
N ASN A 29 9.69 -1.14 2.10
CA ASN A 29 10.53 -0.43 1.14
C ASN A 29 11.23 -1.34 0.13
N MET A 30 11.41 -2.64 0.42
CA MET A 30 12.16 -3.55 -0.44
C MET A 30 11.32 -4.07 -1.62
N TYR A 31 10.01 -4.21 -1.45
CA TYR A 31 9.11 -4.66 -2.52
C TYR A 31 8.96 -3.62 -3.62
N PHE A 32 8.83 -2.35 -3.23
CA PHE A 32 8.69 -1.24 -4.18
C PHE A 32 9.99 -0.90 -4.92
N THR A 33 11.15 -1.16 -4.32
CA THR A 33 12.44 -0.90 -4.98
C THR A 33 12.74 -1.90 -6.10
N LYS A 34 12.23 -3.13 -6.03
CA LYS A 34 12.41 -4.12 -7.10
C LYS A 34 11.51 -3.87 -8.30
N ALA A 35 10.27 -3.41 -8.09
CA ALA A 35 9.39 -3.01 -9.19
C ALA A 35 9.97 -1.81 -9.98
N LEU A 36 10.68 -0.89 -9.31
CA LEU A 36 11.37 0.23 -9.97
C LEU A 36 12.56 -0.19 -10.85
N SER A 37 13.27 -1.28 -10.52
CA SER A 37 14.47 -1.68 -11.27
C SER A 37 14.19 -2.34 -12.63
N LEU A 38 12.97 -2.82 -12.87
CA LEU A 38 12.59 -3.38 -14.18
C LEU A 38 12.19 -2.32 -15.22
N LEU A 39 11.87 -1.08 -14.83
CA LEU A 39 11.46 -0.02 -15.74
C LEU A 39 12.58 0.94 -16.17
N ALA A 40 13.79 0.82 -15.64
CA ALA A 40 14.92 1.72 -15.93
C ALA A 40 15.63 1.48 -17.28
N THR A 41 15.15 0.59 -18.15
CA THR A 41 15.81 0.25 -19.43
C THR A 41 15.06 0.65 -20.68
N ILE A 42 14.16 1.63 -20.65
CA ILE A 42 13.54 2.15 -21.89
C ILE A 42 14.03 3.58 -22.14
N GLY A 43 15.01 3.64 -23.03
CA GLY A 43 15.42 4.63 -24.02
C GLY A 43 15.16 6.11 -23.78
N THR A 44 16.25 6.87 -23.66
CA THR A 44 16.29 8.31 -23.89
C THR A 44 16.03 8.60 -25.38
N LEU A 45 14.88 9.19 -25.69
CA LEU A 45 14.67 9.91 -26.94
C LEU A 45 14.54 11.40 -26.61
N ALA A 46 15.55 12.15 -27.00
CA ALA A 46 15.54 13.60 -26.98
C ALA A 46 14.56 14.12 -28.03
N SER A 47 13.59 14.94 -27.64
CA SER A 47 12.76 15.71 -28.54
C SER A 47 12.91 17.19 -28.27
N ALA A 48 13.35 17.93 -29.28
CA ALA A 48 13.51 19.38 -29.23
C ALA A 48 12.15 20.07 -29.26
N ALA A 49 11.95 21.06 -28.39
CA ALA A 49 10.77 21.91 -28.34
C ALA A 49 10.98 23.16 -29.25
N PRO A 50 9.97 23.59 -29.99
CA PRO A 50 9.99 24.90 -30.63
C PRO A 50 9.48 25.98 -29.67
N THR A 51 10.25 27.05 -29.56
CA THR A 51 9.88 28.30 -28.84
C THR A 51 8.88 29.08 -29.68
N GLY A 52 7.63 29.15 -29.21
CA GLY A 52 6.61 30.04 -29.74
C GLY A 52 6.04 30.92 -28.64
N SER A 53 6.37 32.21 -28.70
CA SER A 53 5.79 33.23 -27.83
C SER A 53 4.38 33.55 -28.29
N MET A 54 3.35 33.32 -27.47
CA MET A 54 2.01 33.87 -27.69
C MET A 54 1.66 34.88 -26.60
N ASN A 55 1.45 36.10 -27.06
CA ASN A 55 0.96 37.22 -26.29
C ASN A 55 -0.57 37.05 -26.13
N VAL A 56 -1.06 36.87 -24.89
CA VAL A 56 -2.50 36.84 -24.62
C VAL A 56 -2.87 38.09 -23.82
N THR A 57 -3.56 39.00 -24.50
CA THR A 57 -4.25 40.15 -23.87
C THR A 57 -5.67 39.70 -23.48
N HIS A 58 -5.98 39.91 -22.21
CA HIS A 58 -7.27 40.31 -21.65
C HIS A 58 -8.49 39.42 -21.86
N LEU A 59 -8.95 38.74 -20.81
CA LEU A 59 -10.37 38.45 -20.57
C LEU A 59 -10.64 38.55 -19.05
N ASP A 60 -11.21 39.69 -18.64
CA ASP A 60 -11.87 39.89 -17.36
C ASP A 60 -13.27 39.23 -17.39
N ASN A 61 -13.68 38.71 -16.23
CA ASN A 61 -15.03 38.26 -15.84
C ASN A 61 -15.41 36.83 -16.16
N LEU A 62 -15.10 35.95 -15.19
CA LEU A 62 -15.89 34.74 -14.93
C LEU A 62 -16.19 34.63 -13.42
N PRO A 63 -17.42 34.27 -13.02
CA PRO A 63 -17.81 34.26 -11.61
C PRO A 63 -17.09 33.15 -10.84
N THR A 64 -16.46 33.53 -9.73
CA THR A 64 -15.84 32.61 -8.77
C THR A 64 -16.88 31.83 -8.01
N THR A 65 -17.17 30.59 -8.46
CA THR A 65 -17.76 29.59 -7.56
C THR A 65 -16.63 29.01 -6.74
N HIS A 66 -16.60 29.29 -5.45
CA HIS A 66 -15.74 28.63 -4.49
C HIS A 66 -16.14 27.16 -4.35
N GLY A 67 -15.65 26.32 -5.25
CA GLY A 67 -15.51 24.91 -5.02
C GLY A 67 -14.17 24.70 -4.35
N SER A 68 -14.17 24.19 -3.12
CA SER A 68 -12.94 23.76 -2.44
C SER A 68 -12.36 22.60 -3.24
N ALA A 69 -11.44 22.91 -4.17
CA ALA A 69 -10.68 21.90 -4.86
C ALA A 69 -9.68 21.33 -3.85
N ASN A 70 -9.97 20.12 -3.39
CA ASN A 70 -9.03 19.30 -2.63
C ASN A 70 -7.93 18.85 -3.62
N THR A 71 -6.83 19.64 -3.69
CA THR A 71 -5.68 19.37 -4.56
C THR A 71 -4.78 18.29 -3.94
N ASN A 72 -5.28 17.06 -3.88
CA ASN A 72 -4.48 15.89 -3.53
C ASN A 72 -4.73 14.79 -4.55
N GLY A 73 -3.77 14.59 -5.45
CA GLY A 73 -3.75 13.52 -6.44
C GLY A 73 -3.75 14.09 -7.87
N ALA A 74 -2.57 14.19 -8.47
CA ALA A 74 -2.38 14.76 -9.80
C ALA A 74 -3.15 14.03 -10.93
N ASN A 75 -3.79 12.86 -10.65
CA ASN A 75 -4.45 12.03 -11.67
C ASN A 75 -5.86 11.55 -11.30
N GLY A 76 -6.45 11.97 -10.19
CA GLY A 76 -7.86 11.71 -9.84
C GLY A 76 -8.22 10.28 -9.41
N GLY A 77 -7.26 9.37 -9.29
CA GLY A 77 -7.49 8.00 -8.82
C GLY A 77 -7.45 7.86 -7.29
N SER A 78 -8.01 6.77 -6.79
CA SER A 78 -8.18 6.54 -5.34
C SER A 78 -8.41 5.06 -5.03
N VAL A 79 -8.30 4.70 -3.74
CA VAL A 79 -8.92 3.49 -3.20
C VAL A 79 -10.06 3.86 -2.26
N ASP A 80 -11.16 3.13 -2.37
CA ASP A 80 -12.31 3.18 -1.48
C ASP A 80 -12.42 1.84 -0.74
N ILE A 81 -12.26 1.86 0.58
CA ILE A 81 -12.24 0.67 1.43
C ILE A 81 -13.57 0.58 2.17
N HIS A 82 -14.32 -0.49 1.93
CA HIS A 82 -15.62 -0.75 2.51
C HIS A 82 -15.54 -1.80 3.62
N ASN A 83 -15.99 -1.47 4.80
CA ASN A 83 -16.19 -2.42 5.89
C ASN A 83 -17.59 -3.04 5.81
N ASN A 84 -17.70 -4.19 5.15
CA ASN A 84 -18.96 -4.97 5.10
C ASN A 84 -19.07 -5.98 6.25
N MET A 85 -18.16 -5.92 7.23
CA MET A 85 -18.20 -6.74 8.44
C MET A 85 -19.19 -6.16 9.45
N LYS A 86 -19.41 -6.92 10.53
CA LYS A 86 -20.22 -6.47 11.70
C LYS A 86 -19.38 -5.83 12.78
N ASP A 87 -18.04 -5.90 12.63
CA ASP A 87 -17.06 -5.44 13.60
C ASP A 87 -16.35 -4.19 13.07
N THR A 88 -15.92 -3.32 13.97
CA THR A 88 -15.10 -2.15 13.64
C THR A 88 -13.71 -2.59 13.18
N ILE A 89 -13.22 -2.01 12.08
CA ILE A 89 -11.86 -2.14 11.60
C ILE A 89 -11.07 -0.91 12.05
N TYR A 90 -9.87 -1.11 12.60
CA TYR A 90 -8.91 -0.04 12.87
C TYR A 90 -7.92 0.03 11.71
N TYR A 91 -7.56 1.25 11.26
CA TYR A 91 -6.67 1.38 10.12
C TYR A 91 -5.66 2.53 10.28
N TRP A 92 -4.55 2.39 9.58
CA TRP A 92 -3.44 3.33 9.49
C TRP A 92 -3.01 3.45 8.04
N SER A 93 -2.94 4.67 7.50
CA SER A 93 -2.32 4.91 6.19
C SER A 93 -0.87 5.31 6.44
N VAL A 94 0.04 4.38 6.16
CA VAL A 94 1.46 4.44 6.51
C VAL A 94 2.29 4.82 5.30
N SER A 95 3.20 5.78 5.48
CA SER A 95 4.28 6.12 4.55
C SER A 95 5.62 5.99 5.29
N GLN A 96 6.47 7.02 5.28
CA GLN A 96 7.60 7.09 6.21
C GLN A 96 7.14 7.23 7.67
N ASP A 97 6.00 7.86 7.90
CA ASP A 97 5.37 7.97 9.21
C ASP A 97 4.36 6.85 9.42
N ALA A 98 4.22 6.41 10.67
CA ALA A 98 3.32 5.30 11.05
C ALA A 98 1.83 5.62 10.81
N GLY A 99 1.51 6.86 10.47
CA GLY A 99 0.12 7.31 10.35
C GLY A 99 -0.61 7.35 11.69
N SER A 100 -1.72 8.08 11.75
CA SER A 100 -2.60 8.05 12.92
C SER A 100 -3.65 6.95 12.77
N MET A 101 -3.91 6.22 13.88
CA MET A 101 -5.00 5.27 13.93
C MET A 101 -6.35 5.95 13.72
N LYS A 102 -7.20 5.30 12.93
CA LYS A 102 -8.60 5.65 12.73
C LYS A 102 -9.46 4.40 12.86
N SER A 103 -10.78 4.55 13.02
CA SER A 103 -11.74 3.47 13.00
C SER A 103 -12.63 3.54 11.76
N LEU A 104 -13.01 2.38 11.26
CA LEU A 104 -13.95 2.19 10.17
C LEU A 104 -15.07 1.31 10.68
N GLU A 105 -16.20 1.93 11.01
CA GLU A 105 -17.34 1.26 11.60
C GLU A 105 -18.03 0.31 10.60
N PRO A 106 -18.82 -0.67 11.06
CA PRO A 106 -19.62 -1.52 10.19
C PRO A 106 -20.44 -0.74 9.17
N GLY A 107 -20.34 -1.09 7.89
CA GLY A 107 -21.01 -0.43 6.78
C GLY A 107 -20.42 0.92 6.37
N ALA A 108 -19.36 1.38 7.03
CA ALA A 108 -18.67 2.61 6.65
C ALA A 108 -17.63 2.37 5.56
N SER A 109 -17.20 3.46 4.90
CA SER A 109 -16.10 3.45 3.95
C SER A 109 -15.04 4.50 4.27
N TYR A 110 -13.82 4.24 3.79
CA TYR A 110 -12.69 5.14 3.82
C TYR A 110 -12.12 5.31 2.41
N THR A 111 -12.00 6.55 1.97
CA THR A 111 -11.43 6.86 0.66
C THR A 111 -10.08 7.56 0.83
N GLU A 112 -9.07 7.07 0.11
CA GLU A 112 -7.76 7.72 -0.01
C GLU A 112 -7.42 7.97 -1.48
N SER A 113 -7.24 9.25 -1.85
CA SER A 113 -6.65 9.59 -3.15
C SER A 113 -5.19 9.17 -3.19
N TRP A 114 -4.71 8.74 -4.38
CA TRP A 114 -3.31 8.36 -4.53
C TRP A 114 -2.38 9.49 -4.10
N ARG A 115 -1.42 9.15 -3.28
CA ARG A 115 -0.37 10.05 -2.83
C ARG A 115 1.00 9.39 -2.98
N THR A 116 2.03 10.19 -3.06
CA THR A 116 3.41 9.71 -3.06
C THR A 116 3.99 9.72 -1.65
N ASN A 117 4.91 8.81 -1.39
CA ASN A 117 5.77 8.88 -0.21
C ASN A 117 6.95 9.81 -0.53
N PRO A 118 7.15 10.93 0.21
CA PRO A 118 8.19 11.90 -0.08
C PRO A 118 9.61 11.31 -0.09
N ASP A 119 9.86 10.28 0.72
CA ASP A 119 11.16 9.62 0.81
C ASP A 119 11.30 8.43 -0.16
N GLY A 120 10.35 8.26 -1.06
CA GLY A 120 10.26 7.12 -1.98
C GLY A 120 9.58 5.90 -1.33
N GLY A 121 9.33 4.88 -2.15
CA GLY A 121 8.56 3.69 -1.75
C GLY A 121 7.06 3.90 -1.81
N GLY A 122 6.32 2.91 -1.32
CA GLY A 122 4.86 2.85 -1.35
C GLY A 122 4.18 3.44 -0.12
N ILE A 123 2.88 3.37 -0.19
CA ILE A 123 1.96 3.61 0.90
C ILE A 123 1.35 2.26 1.29
N SER A 124 1.24 1.98 2.58
CA SER A 124 0.55 0.79 3.09
C SER A 124 -0.63 1.23 3.96
N ILE A 125 -1.85 0.89 3.54
CA ILE A 125 -3.04 1.04 4.36
C ILE A 125 -3.20 -0.25 5.15
N LYS A 126 -2.79 -0.19 6.41
CA LYS A 126 -2.84 -1.33 7.34
C LYS A 126 -4.18 -1.36 8.06
N MET A 127 -4.77 -2.55 8.15
CA MET A 127 -6.09 -2.77 8.75
C MET A 127 -6.01 -3.90 9.77
N ALA A 128 -6.61 -3.72 10.94
CA ALA A 128 -6.64 -4.71 12.02
C ALA A 128 -7.99 -4.69 12.73
N MET A 129 -8.31 -5.80 13.42
CA MET A 129 -9.54 -5.91 14.22
C MET A 129 -9.40 -5.31 15.63
N LYS A 130 -8.21 -4.80 15.97
CA LYS A 130 -7.90 -4.19 17.27
C LYS A 130 -7.11 -2.91 17.06
N PRO A 131 -7.08 -2.00 18.08
CA PRO A 131 -6.29 -0.77 18.01
C PRO A 131 -4.78 -0.97 17.87
N GLU A 132 -4.31 -2.20 17.98
CA GLU A 132 -2.92 -2.60 17.75
C GLU A 132 -2.73 -3.12 16.34
N GLN A 133 -1.56 -2.86 15.73
CA GLN A 133 -1.19 -3.42 14.43
C GLN A 133 -0.77 -4.90 14.57
N VAL A 134 -1.74 -5.75 14.89
CA VAL A 134 -1.59 -7.21 15.04
C VAL A 134 -2.63 -7.88 14.18
N ASP A 135 -2.25 -8.94 13.46
CA ASP A 135 -3.14 -9.65 12.54
C ASP A 135 -3.65 -8.72 11.43
N VAL A 136 -2.72 -8.25 10.60
CA VAL A 136 -2.92 -7.10 9.73
C VAL A 136 -3.18 -7.52 8.29
N LEU A 137 -4.31 -7.07 7.72
CA LEU A 137 -4.54 -6.99 6.28
C LEU A 137 -3.94 -5.67 5.77
N GLN A 138 -3.23 -5.69 4.65
CA GLN A 138 -2.64 -4.50 4.04
C GLN A 138 -3.13 -4.32 2.61
N TYR A 139 -3.51 -3.10 2.26
CA TYR A 139 -3.62 -2.63 0.89
C TYR A 139 -2.44 -1.72 0.62
N GLU A 140 -1.58 -2.11 -0.30
CA GLU A 140 -0.34 -1.40 -0.58
C GLU A 140 -0.39 -0.79 -1.97
N TYR A 141 0.17 0.42 -2.12
CA TYR A 141 0.22 1.05 -3.44
C TYR A 141 1.43 1.98 -3.61
N THR A 142 1.85 2.13 -4.87
CA THR A 142 2.88 3.10 -5.28
C THR A 142 2.41 3.84 -6.52
N LEU A 143 2.27 5.16 -6.43
CA LEU A 143 2.02 6.02 -7.59
C LEU A 143 3.36 6.35 -8.26
N GLN A 144 3.51 5.95 -9.53
CA GLN A 144 4.69 6.22 -10.32
C GLN A 144 4.30 6.72 -11.72
N GLY A 145 4.47 8.01 -11.96
CA GLY A 145 4.04 8.64 -13.21
C GLY A 145 2.54 8.44 -13.45
N ASP A 146 2.21 7.85 -14.59
CA ASP A 146 0.81 7.59 -14.99
C ASP A 146 0.31 6.19 -14.59
N THR A 147 1.04 5.50 -13.70
CA THR A 147 0.70 4.15 -13.24
C THR A 147 0.56 4.11 -11.73
N ILE A 148 -0.50 3.47 -11.26
CA ILE A 148 -0.65 3.03 -9.88
C ILE A 148 -0.32 1.54 -9.82
N PHE A 149 0.71 1.18 -9.06
CA PHE A 149 1.01 -0.19 -8.68
C PHE A 149 0.33 -0.48 -7.36
N TRP A 150 -0.29 -1.64 -7.21
CA TRP A 150 -1.01 -2.01 -6.00
C TRP A 150 -0.97 -3.51 -5.75
N ASP A 151 -1.16 -3.90 -4.50
CA ASP A 151 -1.30 -5.28 -4.06
C ASP A 151 -2.08 -5.39 -2.75
N LEU A 152 -2.45 -6.64 -2.42
CA LEU A 152 -2.89 -7.06 -1.10
C LEU A 152 -1.76 -7.81 -0.41
N SER A 153 -1.52 -7.55 0.88
CA SER A 153 -0.49 -8.23 1.64
C SER A 153 -1.05 -8.83 2.93
N LEU A 154 -0.79 -10.13 3.10
CA LEU A 154 -1.18 -10.94 4.25
C LEU A 154 0.04 -11.37 5.08
N ILE A 155 1.21 -10.78 4.82
CA ILE A 155 2.49 -11.17 5.44
C ILE A 155 2.42 -11.03 6.97
N ASP A 156 1.73 -9.98 7.47
CA ASP A 156 1.55 -9.70 8.89
C ASP A 156 0.21 -10.24 9.42
N MET A 157 -0.47 -11.09 8.65
CA MET A 157 -1.75 -11.68 9.04
C MET A 157 -1.55 -12.98 9.81
N GLY A 158 -2.24 -13.11 10.94
CA GLY A 158 -2.19 -14.30 11.79
C GLY A 158 -3.04 -15.47 11.28
N THR A 159 -2.73 -16.65 11.75
CA THR A 159 -3.57 -17.84 11.50
C THR A 159 -4.93 -17.66 12.16
N GLY A 160 -6.01 -17.85 11.40
CA GLY A 160 -7.38 -17.69 11.89
C GLY A 160 -7.83 -16.23 11.97
N SER A 161 -7.23 -15.37 11.14
CA SER A 161 -7.64 -13.98 11.00
C SER A 161 -9.12 -13.85 10.66
N LYS A 162 -9.75 -12.84 11.26
CA LYS A 162 -11.13 -12.49 10.94
C LYS A 162 -11.29 -12.05 9.48
N PHE A 163 -10.28 -11.41 8.91
CA PHE A 163 -10.26 -11.03 7.50
C PHE A 163 -10.29 -12.28 6.60
N THR A 164 -9.48 -13.30 6.91
CA THR A 164 -9.52 -14.58 6.20
C THR A 164 -10.89 -15.27 6.34
N GLU A 165 -11.49 -15.22 7.53
CA GLU A 165 -12.81 -15.85 7.77
C GLU A 165 -13.89 -15.26 6.86
N VAL A 166 -13.92 -13.94 6.66
CA VAL A 166 -14.97 -13.26 5.90
C VAL A 166 -14.65 -13.06 4.42
N GLY A 167 -13.36 -13.13 4.05
CA GLY A 167 -12.87 -12.84 2.71
C GLY A 167 -12.83 -11.34 2.40
N PHE A 168 -12.15 -10.99 1.31
CA PHE A 168 -12.04 -9.62 0.82
C PHE A 168 -11.70 -9.63 -0.67
N ALA A 169 -12.05 -8.54 -1.36
CA ALA A 169 -11.81 -8.42 -2.80
C ALA A 169 -11.53 -6.97 -3.20
N VAL A 170 -10.62 -6.80 -4.16
CA VAL A 170 -10.35 -5.53 -4.84
C VAL A 170 -10.93 -5.59 -6.23
N THR A 171 -11.69 -4.56 -6.59
CA THR A 171 -12.20 -4.31 -7.94
C THR A 171 -11.84 -2.89 -8.37
N SER A 172 -12.07 -2.56 -9.64
CA SER A 172 -11.83 -1.21 -10.15
C SER A 172 -12.93 -0.75 -11.09
N ASN A 173 -12.98 0.56 -11.36
CA ASN A 173 -13.83 1.14 -12.40
C ASN A 173 -13.24 1.02 -13.82
N ASP A 174 -12.02 0.51 -13.96
CA ASP A 174 -11.34 0.28 -15.23
C ASP A 174 -11.31 -1.23 -15.53
N SER A 175 -11.99 -1.66 -16.59
CA SER A 175 -12.05 -3.07 -16.99
C SER A 175 -10.71 -3.66 -17.43
N GLY A 176 -9.71 -2.82 -17.74
CA GLY A 176 -8.35 -3.24 -18.07
C GLY A 176 -7.46 -3.42 -16.84
N CYS A 177 -7.91 -2.98 -15.67
CA CYS A 177 -7.20 -3.12 -14.42
C CYS A 177 -7.52 -4.49 -13.76
N PRO A 178 -6.52 -5.27 -13.33
CA PRO A 178 -6.75 -6.53 -12.65
C PRO A 178 -7.57 -6.37 -11.36
N SER A 179 -8.30 -7.42 -10.99
CA SER A 179 -8.93 -7.58 -9.70
C SER A 179 -8.18 -8.61 -8.86
N ALA A 180 -8.39 -8.60 -7.55
CA ALA A 180 -7.87 -9.61 -6.63
C ALA A 180 -9.00 -10.09 -5.71
N THR A 181 -9.09 -11.39 -5.43
CA THR A 181 -10.15 -11.95 -4.60
C THR A 181 -9.62 -13.05 -3.70
N CYS A 182 -9.71 -12.84 -2.40
CA CYS A 182 -9.46 -13.84 -1.37
C CYS A 182 -10.81 -14.32 -0.82
N ALA A 183 -11.19 -15.53 -1.17
CA ALA A 183 -12.48 -16.10 -0.75
C ALA A 183 -12.56 -16.30 0.77
N PRO A 184 -13.76 -16.30 1.38
CA PRO A 184 -13.91 -16.63 2.78
C PRO A 184 -13.27 -17.99 3.11
N GLY A 185 -12.40 -18.01 4.13
CA GLY A 185 -11.67 -19.20 4.57
C GLY A 185 -10.41 -19.53 3.78
N ASP A 186 -10.07 -18.77 2.74
CA ASP A 186 -8.86 -19.00 1.95
C ASP A 186 -7.62 -18.50 2.70
N THR A 187 -6.84 -19.43 3.26
CA THR A 187 -5.59 -19.15 3.99
C THR A 187 -4.36 -19.09 3.10
N ALA A 188 -4.53 -19.35 1.79
CA ALA A 188 -3.45 -19.43 0.80
C ALA A 188 -3.81 -18.66 -0.48
N CYS A 189 -4.44 -17.48 -0.32
CA CYS A 189 -4.93 -16.66 -1.41
C CYS A 189 -3.82 -16.33 -2.41
N ALA A 190 -3.98 -16.77 -3.65
CA ALA A 190 -2.99 -16.56 -4.71
C ALA A 190 -2.93 -15.12 -5.22
N ASP A 191 -3.97 -14.32 -4.93
CA ASP A 191 -4.07 -12.92 -5.35
C ASP A 191 -3.47 -11.94 -4.32
N ALA A 192 -2.76 -12.47 -3.30
CA ALA A 192 -2.16 -11.65 -2.25
C ALA A 192 -0.75 -12.13 -1.89
N TYR A 193 0.08 -11.22 -1.39
CA TYR A 193 1.37 -11.55 -0.81
C TYR A 193 1.20 -12.38 0.46
N LEU A 194 1.65 -13.63 0.44
CA LEU A 194 1.74 -14.52 1.62
C LEU A 194 3.15 -14.50 2.21
N VAL A 195 4.15 -14.24 1.37
CA VAL A 195 5.56 -14.11 1.74
C VAL A 195 6.16 -12.92 1.02
N TRP A 196 7.30 -12.44 1.49
CA TRP A 196 7.93 -11.19 1.03
C TRP A 196 8.36 -11.16 -0.45
N ASN A 197 8.33 -12.25 -1.17
CA ASN A 197 8.76 -12.37 -2.57
C ASN A 197 7.68 -12.93 -3.51
N ASP A 198 6.42 -12.74 -3.17
CA ASP A 198 5.27 -13.10 -4.01
C ASP A 198 4.99 -12.02 -5.08
N ASP A 199 6.04 -11.61 -5.83
CA ASP A 199 5.98 -10.48 -6.77
C ASP A 199 4.89 -10.63 -7.86
N HIS A 200 4.34 -11.84 -8.05
CA HIS A 200 3.22 -12.11 -8.95
C HIS A 200 1.89 -11.48 -8.49
N ALA A 201 1.75 -11.18 -7.19
CA ALA A 201 0.56 -10.54 -6.64
C ALA A 201 0.54 -9.01 -6.81
N THR A 202 1.61 -8.41 -7.38
CA THR A 202 1.62 -6.98 -7.71
C THR A 202 0.89 -6.72 -9.03
N HIS A 203 0.02 -5.73 -9.03
CA HIS A 203 -0.76 -5.29 -10.18
C HIS A 203 -0.40 -3.85 -10.58
N GLY A 204 -0.66 -3.49 -11.84
CA GLY A 204 -0.46 -2.13 -12.34
C GLY A 204 -1.68 -1.66 -13.12
N CYS A 205 -2.11 -0.40 -12.90
CA CYS A 205 -3.26 0.21 -13.55
C CYS A 205 -2.96 1.67 -13.90
N PRO A 206 -3.73 2.32 -14.80
CA PRO A 206 -3.63 3.76 -14.99
C PRO A 206 -3.85 4.53 -13.68
N ALA A 207 -3.08 5.58 -13.44
CA ALA A 207 -3.14 6.35 -12.20
C ALA A 207 -4.51 7.04 -11.93
N GLY A 208 -5.34 7.19 -12.96
CA GLY A 208 -6.72 7.69 -12.82
C GLY A 208 -7.73 6.65 -12.32
N THR A 209 -7.32 5.39 -12.16
CA THR A 209 -8.20 4.30 -11.74
C THR A 209 -8.71 4.50 -10.32
N GLN A 210 -10.00 4.24 -10.12
CA GLN A 210 -10.63 4.16 -8.79
C GLN A 210 -10.76 2.68 -8.42
N MET A 211 -10.11 2.31 -7.32
CA MET A 211 -10.12 0.97 -6.77
C MET A 211 -11.14 0.88 -5.64
N THR A 212 -11.74 -0.29 -5.45
CA THR A 212 -12.63 -0.58 -4.34
C THR A 212 -12.17 -1.85 -3.65
N LEU A 213 -11.79 -1.75 -2.37
CA LEU A 213 -11.54 -2.90 -1.50
C LEU A 213 -12.79 -3.16 -0.65
N ASN A 214 -13.43 -4.29 -0.88
CA ASN A 214 -14.52 -4.78 -0.05
C ASN A 214 -13.98 -5.80 0.96
N ILE A 215 -14.24 -5.59 2.26
CA ILE A 215 -13.85 -6.49 3.34
C ILE A 215 -15.10 -7.12 3.92
N GLY A 216 -15.21 -8.45 3.78
CA GLY A 216 -16.44 -9.18 4.07
C GLY A 216 -17.39 -9.27 2.86
N PRO A 217 -18.53 -9.96 3.01
CA PRO A 217 -19.47 -10.16 1.91
C PRO A 217 -20.01 -8.81 1.43
N ALA A 218 -20.00 -8.60 0.10
CA ALA A 218 -20.67 -7.46 -0.49
C ALA A 218 -22.16 -7.47 -0.10
N ALA A 219 -22.68 -6.31 0.29
CA ALA A 219 -24.07 -6.14 0.71
C ALA A 219 -25.04 -6.33 -0.47
#